data_f2a5b894f819763ebcb6bf2ed80e6596
#
_entry.id   f2a5b894f819763ebcb6bf2ed80e6596
#
_cell.length_a   1.000
_cell.length_b   1.000
_cell.length_c   1.000
_cell.angle_alpha   90.00
_cell.angle_beta   90.00
_cell.angle_gamma   90.00
#
_symmetry.space_group_name_H-M   'P 1'
#
loop_
_entity.id
_entity.type
_entity.pdbx_description
1 polymer ?
#
loop_
_entity_poly.entity_id
_entity_poly.type
_entity_poly.pdbx_seq_one_letter_code
_entity_poly.pdbx_strand_id
1 'polypeptide(L)'
;MSVTSSKTANGQPASAAERIQNHLGQGTEYLRQGAGKIRLPEFVLFFLLLFTFQTPGIKLPFNQVVIIVIVLYALIKKPVYELGKFQNLALTTFAALGYVSFVSLTHESSSGAFDWQRRLLRLLLATLLIWIIASGRIHIRSAIVGYITALLVNVPLYYAGLTPNNYKGYLTGYLLDKNVAGLAYCIFGLLALALARRRAEIILTIIIFATILWLTGSRTSMAAFSMGIIWIVLAKRLPVWGRLVLGLLIYLALGILTEDYSQSSRFGDRAGSDWFRAQIDVASQVKVENTGIFGRGLGEAYVYLHHDNKVWLFHNSYWSALVEGGWPWMLLVVGISVFCLVRPFSNASRWSRDEAYIQGAGVALLICAQRLGEVFYTWMWAVCVGYAIRAIIISRAAGTIHEQPGDKDGIDGRIPLTKKTTLLTPPAAGTPGVTR
;
A
#
# COMPACT_ATOMS: atom_id res chain seq x y z
N MET A 1 24.48 13.64 21.44
CA MET A 1 25.26 13.26 20.26
C MET A 1 26.69 12.98 20.72
N SER A 2 27.06 11.73 20.91
CA SER A 2 28.43 11.33 21.24
C SER A 2 29.16 11.12 19.93
N VAL A 3 30.08 12.02 19.59
CA VAL A 3 31.00 11.86 18.47
C VAL A 3 32.08 10.89 18.93
N THR A 4 31.91 9.62 18.55
CA THR A 4 32.97 8.61 18.70
C THR A 4 34.11 8.96 17.74
N SER A 5 35.18 9.54 18.27
CA SER A 5 36.44 9.75 17.54
C SER A 5 37.02 8.42 17.14
N SER A 6 37.02 8.13 15.83
CA SER A 6 37.73 6.98 15.26
C SER A 6 39.23 7.24 15.32
N LYS A 7 39.94 6.51 16.19
CA LYS A 7 41.42 6.52 16.26
C LYS A 7 41.92 5.38 15.32
N THR A 8 43.02 5.66 14.58
CA THR A 8 43.80 4.64 13.89
C THR A 8 44.50 3.73 14.90
N ALA A 9 44.99 2.56 14.44
CA ALA A 9 45.74 1.59 15.28
C ALA A 9 46.93 2.25 16.00
N ASN A 10 47.42 3.39 15.54
CA ASN A 10 48.54 4.16 16.14
C ASN A 10 48.11 5.38 16.96
N GLY A 11 46.81 5.51 17.30
CA GLY A 11 46.32 6.57 18.19
C GLY A 11 46.21 7.97 17.55
N GLN A 12 46.57 8.14 16.27
CA GLN A 12 46.44 9.41 15.55
C GLN A 12 45.01 9.59 15.01
N PRO A 13 44.51 10.85 14.92
CA PRO A 13 43.19 11.10 14.32
C PRO A 13 43.21 10.74 12.83
N ALA A 14 42.29 9.87 12.41
CA ALA A 14 42.18 9.45 11.01
C ALA A 14 42.03 10.67 10.08
N SER A 15 42.74 10.64 8.96
CA SER A 15 42.69 11.70 7.94
C SER A 15 41.27 11.81 7.35
N ALA A 16 40.92 12.95 6.77
CA ALA A 16 39.61 13.15 6.14
C ALA A 16 39.36 12.09 5.05
N ALA A 17 40.39 11.72 4.29
CA ALA A 17 40.32 10.68 3.26
C ALA A 17 40.06 9.29 3.84
N GLU A 18 40.71 8.91 4.93
CA GLU A 18 40.46 7.64 5.63
C GLU A 18 39.06 7.57 6.24
N ARG A 19 38.52 8.68 6.75
CA ARG A 19 37.15 8.74 7.25
C ARG A 19 36.13 8.54 6.12
N ILE A 20 36.35 9.20 4.98
CA ILE A 20 35.51 9.01 3.79
C ILE A 20 35.57 7.57 3.30
N GLN A 21 36.77 7.00 3.21
CA GLN A 21 36.98 5.61 2.75
C GLN A 21 36.34 4.58 3.70
N ASN A 22 36.44 4.81 5.02
CA ASN A 22 35.79 3.97 6.01
C ASN A 22 34.25 4.11 5.95
N HIS A 23 33.72 5.31 5.73
CA HIS A 23 32.28 5.52 5.54
C HIS A 23 31.76 4.88 4.24
N LEU A 24 32.52 4.95 3.15
CA LEU A 24 32.20 4.27 1.89
C LEU A 24 32.29 2.75 2.05
N GLY A 25 33.31 2.23 2.72
CA GLY A 25 33.44 0.79 3.03
C GLY A 25 32.30 0.26 3.87
N GLN A 26 31.92 0.98 4.94
CA GLN A 26 30.74 0.65 5.75
C GLN A 26 29.44 0.71 4.95
N GLY A 27 29.31 1.70 4.06
CA GLY A 27 28.16 1.84 3.16
C GLY A 27 28.04 0.67 2.18
N THR A 28 29.16 0.25 1.56
CA THR A 28 29.19 -0.89 0.62
C THR A 28 28.91 -2.22 1.32
N GLU A 29 29.44 -2.43 2.53
CA GLU A 29 29.15 -3.61 3.34
C GLU A 29 27.66 -3.67 3.75
N TYR A 30 27.10 -2.54 4.14
CA TYR A 30 25.66 -2.41 4.46
C TYR A 30 24.78 -2.72 3.26
N LEU A 31 25.14 -2.21 2.07
CA LEU A 31 24.44 -2.51 0.82
C LEU A 31 24.56 -3.99 0.44
N ARG A 32 25.73 -4.59 0.61
CA ARG A 32 25.98 -6.01 0.34
C ARG A 32 25.18 -6.92 1.26
N GLN A 33 25.13 -6.62 2.56
CA GLN A 33 24.31 -7.36 3.53
C GLN A 33 22.81 -7.16 3.26
N GLY A 34 22.39 -5.97 2.81
CA GLY A 34 21.02 -5.68 2.37
C GLY A 34 20.64 -6.44 1.10
N ALA A 35 21.54 -6.48 0.11
CA ALA A 35 21.32 -7.16 -1.16
C ALA A 35 21.24 -8.69 -1.01
N GLY A 36 21.99 -9.30 -0.08
CA GLY A 36 21.92 -10.75 0.19
C GLY A 36 20.58 -11.22 0.75
N LYS A 37 19.72 -10.30 1.22
CA LYS A 37 18.38 -10.58 1.73
C LYS A 37 17.27 -10.39 0.69
N ILE A 38 17.59 -9.93 -0.53
CA ILE A 38 16.63 -9.69 -1.60
C ILE A 38 16.42 -10.96 -2.43
N ARG A 39 15.17 -11.37 -2.60
CA ARG A 39 14.79 -12.44 -3.50
C ARG A 39 14.52 -11.86 -4.89
N LEU A 40 15.39 -12.22 -5.84
CA LEU A 40 15.36 -11.65 -7.19
C LEU A 40 14.03 -11.80 -7.93
N PRO A 41 13.32 -12.97 -7.90
CA PRO A 41 12.06 -13.10 -8.60
C PRO A 41 10.99 -12.09 -8.13
N GLU A 42 10.80 -11.95 -6.81
CA GLU A 42 9.84 -10.99 -6.26
C GLU A 42 10.24 -9.55 -6.54
N PHE A 43 11.54 -9.25 -6.50
CA PHE A 43 12.05 -7.93 -6.85
C PHE A 43 11.73 -7.58 -8.32
N VAL A 44 12.05 -8.47 -9.25
CA VAL A 44 11.84 -8.24 -10.70
C VAL A 44 10.34 -8.15 -11.02
N LEU A 45 9.52 -9.05 -10.48
CA LEU A 45 8.09 -9.04 -10.74
C LEU A 45 7.43 -7.74 -10.25
N PHE A 46 7.80 -7.26 -9.06
CA PHE A 46 7.25 -5.99 -8.57
C PHE A 46 7.85 -4.77 -9.27
N PHE A 47 9.11 -4.82 -9.72
CA PHE A 47 9.69 -3.81 -10.59
C PHE A 47 8.88 -3.66 -11.88
N LEU A 48 8.48 -4.75 -12.50
CA LEU A 48 7.71 -4.76 -13.75
C LEU A 48 6.28 -4.18 -13.61
N LEU A 49 5.74 -4.07 -12.39
CA LEU A 49 4.44 -3.42 -12.15
C LEU A 49 4.42 -1.92 -12.48
N LEU A 50 5.59 -1.29 -12.65
CA LEU A 50 5.69 0.09 -13.12
C LEU A 50 5.03 0.30 -14.49
N PHE A 51 5.13 -0.70 -15.37
CA PHE A 51 4.71 -0.57 -16.76
C PHE A 51 3.21 -0.78 -16.91
N THR A 52 2.48 0.30 -17.25
CA THR A 52 1.01 0.30 -17.37
C THR A 52 0.51 0.37 -18.81
N PHE A 53 1.41 0.29 -19.80
CA PHE A 53 1.03 0.29 -21.21
C PHE A 53 0.19 -0.93 -21.59
N GLN A 54 -0.57 -0.79 -22.69
CA GLN A 54 -1.38 -1.90 -23.23
C GLN A 54 -0.48 -3.01 -23.78
N THR A 55 -0.70 -4.25 -23.36
CA THR A 55 0.08 -5.39 -23.83
C THR A 55 -0.24 -5.68 -25.30
N PRO A 56 0.76 -5.76 -26.21
CA PRO A 56 0.52 -6.14 -27.59
C PRO A 56 -0.18 -7.50 -27.71
N GLY A 57 -1.24 -7.58 -28.54
CA GLY A 57 -1.99 -8.81 -28.76
C GLY A 57 -2.94 -9.25 -27.64
N ILE A 58 -2.88 -8.62 -26.47
CA ILE A 58 -3.74 -8.93 -25.32
C ILE A 58 -4.48 -7.67 -24.89
N LYS A 59 -5.81 -7.74 -24.73
CA LYS A 59 -6.61 -6.58 -24.29
C LYS A 59 -6.49 -6.31 -22.77
N LEU A 60 -5.30 -6.49 -22.19
CA LEU A 60 -5.00 -6.23 -20.78
C LEU A 60 -3.78 -5.33 -20.64
N PRO A 61 -3.76 -4.39 -19.69
CA PRO A 61 -2.56 -3.64 -19.36
C PRO A 61 -1.45 -4.56 -18.87
N PHE A 62 -0.19 -4.22 -19.19
CA PHE A 62 0.96 -5.06 -18.87
C PHE A 62 1.10 -5.34 -17.37
N ASN A 63 0.85 -4.36 -16.51
CA ASN A 63 0.86 -4.55 -15.05
C ASN A 63 -0.18 -5.60 -14.59
N GLN A 64 -1.33 -5.75 -15.25
CA GLN A 64 -2.29 -6.81 -14.92
C GLN A 64 -1.76 -8.19 -15.30
N VAL A 65 -1.08 -8.31 -16.44
CA VAL A 65 -0.40 -9.56 -16.83
C VAL A 65 0.68 -9.92 -15.80
N VAL A 66 1.45 -8.93 -15.35
CA VAL A 66 2.46 -9.14 -14.28
C VAL A 66 1.80 -9.59 -12.97
N ILE A 67 0.65 -9.01 -12.58
CA ILE A 67 -0.07 -9.47 -11.39
C ILE A 67 -0.53 -10.93 -11.52
N ILE A 68 -1.01 -11.34 -12.70
CA ILE A 68 -1.34 -12.75 -12.96
C ILE A 68 -0.11 -13.63 -12.74
N VAL A 69 1.04 -13.25 -13.29
CA VAL A 69 2.29 -13.99 -13.10
C VAL A 69 2.70 -14.04 -11.62
N ILE A 70 2.56 -12.93 -10.87
CA ILE A 70 2.83 -12.88 -9.42
C ILE A 70 1.93 -13.88 -8.68
N VAL A 71 0.64 -13.91 -9.01
CA VAL A 71 -0.33 -14.81 -8.39
C VAL A 71 0.04 -16.27 -8.68
N LEU A 72 0.29 -16.62 -9.94
CA LEU A 72 0.68 -17.98 -10.34
C LEU A 72 1.98 -18.42 -9.67
N TYR A 73 3.01 -17.55 -9.69
CA TYR A 73 4.28 -17.80 -9.01
C TYR A 73 4.12 -18.06 -7.50
N ALA A 74 3.23 -17.29 -6.86
CA ALA A 74 3.00 -17.44 -5.43
C ALA A 74 2.14 -18.65 -5.07
N LEU A 75 1.22 -19.08 -5.95
CA LEU A 75 0.39 -20.28 -5.70
C LEU A 75 1.23 -21.57 -5.64
N ILE A 76 2.34 -21.63 -6.37
CA ILE A 76 3.29 -22.76 -6.32
C ILE A 76 4.02 -22.84 -4.99
N LYS A 77 4.14 -21.70 -4.26
CA LYS A 77 4.87 -21.64 -2.98
C LYS A 77 3.99 -22.06 -1.81
N LYS A 78 4.57 -22.73 -0.85
CA LYS A 78 3.90 -23.06 0.42
C LYS A 78 3.70 -21.79 1.25
N PRO A 79 2.57 -21.66 1.96
CA PRO A 79 2.36 -20.56 2.90
C PRO A 79 3.38 -20.66 4.05
N VAL A 80 3.88 -19.51 4.49
CA VAL A 80 4.80 -19.40 5.63
C VAL A 80 4.02 -19.19 6.92
N TYR A 81 2.90 -18.48 6.83
CA TYR A 81 2.02 -18.13 7.96
C TYR A 81 0.64 -18.70 7.76
N GLU A 82 0.07 -19.24 8.84
CA GLU A 82 -1.34 -19.60 8.89
C GLU A 82 -2.20 -18.35 9.10
N LEU A 83 -3.29 -18.23 8.36
CA LEU A 83 -4.17 -17.06 8.44
C LEU A 83 -4.96 -17.00 9.76
N GLY A 84 -5.15 -18.14 10.45
CA GLY A 84 -5.87 -18.21 11.71
C GLY A 84 -7.26 -17.55 11.61
N LYS A 85 -7.55 -16.60 12.49
CA LYS A 85 -8.84 -15.87 12.50
C LYS A 85 -9.11 -15.07 11.21
N PHE A 86 -8.09 -14.80 10.40
CA PHE A 86 -8.26 -14.11 9.11
C PHE A 86 -8.79 -15.03 8.00
N GLN A 87 -8.91 -16.35 8.22
CA GLN A 87 -9.57 -17.27 7.27
C GLN A 87 -11.02 -16.86 7.02
N ASN A 88 -11.76 -16.47 8.07
CA ASN A 88 -13.13 -16.00 7.92
C ASN A 88 -13.20 -14.70 7.08
N LEU A 89 -12.24 -13.77 7.28
CA LEU A 89 -12.19 -12.57 6.47
C LEU A 89 -11.84 -12.90 5.01
N ALA A 90 -10.95 -13.89 4.77
CA ALA A 90 -10.67 -14.37 3.43
C ALA A 90 -11.95 -14.90 2.76
N LEU A 91 -12.67 -15.77 3.45
CA LEU A 91 -13.93 -16.31 2.95
C LEU A 91 -14.94 -15.20 2.66
N THR A 92 -15.06 -14.20 3.56
CA THR A 92 -15.94 -13.04 3.36
C THR A 92 -15.55 -12.23 2.12
N THR A 93 -14.24 -12.02 1.85
CA THR A 93 -13.82 -11.28 0.65
C THR A 93 -14.16 -12.03 -0.63
N PHE A 94 -14.01 -13.36 -0.68
CA PHE A 94 -14.43 -14.17 -1.84
C PHE A 94 -15.95 -14.23 -1.98
N ALA A 95 -16.69 -14.36 -0.88
CA ALA A 95 -18.16 -14.31 -0.90
C ALA A 95 -18.66 -12.95 -1.42
N ALA A 96 -18.01 -11.86 -1.04
CA ALA A 96 -18.33 -10.52 -1.53
C ALA A 96 -18.02 -10.34 -3.03
N LEU A 97 -16.98 -10.99 -3.56
CA LEU A 97 -16.77 -11.05 -5.02
C LEU A 97 -17.90 -11.82 -5.71
N GLY A 98 -18.35 -12.93 -5.13
CA GLY A 98 -19.53 -13.66 -5.62
C GLY A 98 -20.78 -12.79 -5.61
N TYR A 99 -20.99 -12.03 -4.52
CA TYR A 99 -22.09 -11.08 -4.41
C TYR A 99 -22.07 -10.01 -5.51
N VAL A 100 -20.95 -9.27 -5.68
CA VAL A 100 -20.89 -8.23 -6.73
C VAL A 100 -20.97 -8.81 -8.14
N SER A 101 -20.50 -10.04 -8.35
CA SER A 101 -20.68 -10.76 -9.61
C SER A 101 -22.15 -11.07 -9.86
N PHE A 102 -22.87 -11.52 -8.84
CA PHE A 102 -24.30 -11.77 -8.93
C PHE A 102 -25.09 -10.49 -9.25
N VAL A 103 -24.79 -9.38 -8.55
CA VAL A 103 -25.40 -8.07 -8.84
C VAL A 103 -25.14 -7.67 -10.30
N SER A 104 -23.91 -7.87 -10.80
CA SER A 104 -23.54 -7.53 -12.17
C SER A 104 -24.22 -8.39 -13.23
N LEU A 105 -24.57 -9.64 -12.89
CA LEU A 105 -25.28 -10.56 -13.78
C LEU A 105 -26.79 -10.27 -13.82
N THR A 106 -27.35 -9.78 -12.72
CA THR A 106 -28.80 -9.53 -12.60
C THR A 106 -29.21 -8.12 -13.01
N HIS A 107 -28.26 -7.22 -13.13
CA HIS A 107 -28.50 -5.84 -13.54
C HIS A 107 -28.21 -5.68 -15.04
N GLU A 108 -29.12 -5.06 -15.76
CA GLU A 108 -28.87 -4.70 -17.17
C GLU A 108 -27.77 -3.63 -17.22
N SER A 109 -26.66 -3.95 -17.88
CA SER A 109 -25.55 -3.00 -18.03
C SER A 109 -25.98 -1.82 -18.88
N SER A 110 -25.81 -0.60 -18.40
CA SER A 110 -26.09 0.61 -19.15
C SER A 110 -25.18 0.69 -20.39
N SER A 111 -25.63 1.36 -21.45
CA SER A 111 -24.90 1.46 -22.74
C SER A 111 -23.49 2.05 -22.64
N GLY A 112 -23.18 2.79 -21.56
CA GLY A 112 -21.87 3.36 -21.26
C GLY A 112 -21.06 2.58 -20.24
N ALA A 113 -21.58 1.46 -19.73
CA ALA A 113 -20.91 0.66 -18.70
C ALA A 113 -19.59 0.09 -19.19
N PHE A 114 -18.59 0.07 -18.31
CA PHE A 114 -17.33 -0.61 -18.60
C PHE A 114 -17.50 -2.11 -18.45
N ASP A 115 -16.66 -2.87 -19.15
CA ASP A 115 -16.65 -4.34 -19.12
C ASP A 115 -16.51 -4.84 -17.67
N TRP A 116 -17.61 -5.34 -17.10
CA TRP A 116 -17.71 -5.83 -15.74
C TRP A 116 -16.85 -7.08 -15.50
N GLN A 117 -16.62 -7.91 -16.52
CA GLN A 117 -15.80 -9.12 -16.41
C GLN A 117 -14.33 -8.76 -16.20
N ARG A 118 -13.82 -7.73 -16.92
CA ARG A 118 -12.48 -7.21 -16.70
C ARG A 118 -12.35 -6.53 -15.33
N ARG A 119 -13.41 -5.85 -14.90
CA ARG A 119 -13.45 -5.27 -13.56
C ARG A 119 -13.38 -6.37 -12.51
N LEU A 120 -14.19 -7.42 -12.65
CA LEU A 120 -14.18 -8.58 -11.76
C LEU A 120 -12.81 -9.28 -11.72
N LEU A 121 -12.17 -9.47 -12.86
CA LEU A 121 -10.81 -10.02 -12.91
C LEU A 121 -9.83 -9.20 -12.07
N ARG A 122 -9.86 -7.86 -12.16
CA ARG A 122 -9.02 -6.98 -11.36
C ARG A 122 -9.29 -7.14 -9.86
N LEU A 123 -10.55 -7.20 -9.46
CA LEU A 123 -10.95 -7.41 -8.06
C LEU A 123 -10.50 -8.78 -7.54
N LEU A 124 -10.64 -9.82 -8.34
CA LEU A 124 -10.19 -11.18 -8.00
C LEU A 124 -8.67 -11.22 -7.81
N LEU A 125 -7.92 -10.65 -8.74
CA LEU A 125 -6.46 -10.59 -8.66
C LEU A 125 -5.99 -9.80 -7.43
N ALA A 126 -6.63 -8.68 -7.10
CA ALA A 126 -6.34 -7.91 -5.90
C ALA A 126 -6.64 -8.72 -4.63
N THR A 127 -7.77 -9.43 -4.59
CA THR A 127 -8.13 -10.30 -3.46
C THR A 127 -7.12 -11.44 -3.28
N LEU A 128 -6.75 -12.12 -4.35
CA LEU A 128 -5.72 -13.15 -4.30
C LEU A 128 -4.38 -12.59 -3.81
N LEU A 129 -3.99 -11.41 -4.27
CA LEU A 129 -2.75 -10.76 -3.88
C LEU A 129 -2.72 -10.44 -2.37
N ILE A 130 -3.84 -9.99 -1.78
CA ILE A 130 -3.96 -9.79 -0.32
C ILE A 130 -3.57 -11.07 0.42
N TRP A 131 -4.20 -12.20 0.08
CA TRP A 131 -4.04 -13.45 0.84
C TRP A 131 -2.71 -14.14 0.56
N ILE A 132 -2.15 -13.97 -0.63
CA ILE A 132 -0.80 -14.41 -0.98
C ILE A 132 0.25 -13.68 -0.16
N ILE A 133 0.12 -12.35 0.01
CA ILE A 133 1.04 -11.55 0.83
C ILE A 133 0.83 -11.85 2.31
N ALA A 134 -0.42 -11.93 2.77
CA ALA A 134 -0.74 -12.21 4.17
C ALA A 134 -0.21 -13.57 4.63
N SER A 135 -0.29 -14.60 3.78
CA SER A 135 0.24 -15.93 4.06
C SER A 135 1.77 -16.06 3.93
N GLY A 136 2.46 -14.98 3.54
CA GLY A 136 3.93 -14.95 3.42
C GLY A 136 4.50 -15.71 2.24
N ARG A 137 3.70 -16.05 1.23
CA ARG A 137 4.16 -16.71 -0.01
C ARG A 137 5.06 -15.79 -0.85
N ILE A 138 4.93 -14.48 -0.67
CA ILE A 138 5.77 -13.45 -1.27
C ILE A 138 6.68 -12.84 -0.21
N HIS A 139 7.95 -12.64 -0.54
CA HIS A 139 8.89 -11.92 0.29
C HIS A 139 8.63 -10.41 0.16
N ILE A 140 7.83 -9.86 1.09
CA ILE A 140 7.28 -8.50 0.99
C ILE A 140 8.36 -7.41 0.88
N ARG A 141 9.50 -7.58 1.57
CA ARG A 141 10.62 -6.64 1.48
C ARG A 141 11.15 -6.54 0.05
N SER A 142 11.40 -7.69 -0.61
CA SER A 142 11.87 -7.72 -2.01
C SER A 142 10.85 -7.10 -2.96
N ALA A 143 9.56 -7.36 -2.73
CA ALA A 143 8.46 -6.79 -3.49
C ALA A 143 8.44 -5.25 -3.38
N ILE A 144 8.45 -4.71 -2.16
CA ILE A 144 8.45 -3.28 -1.90
C ILE A 144 9.71 -2.61 -2.48
N VAL A 145 10.89 -3.18 -2.23
CA VAL A 145 12.16 -2.65 -2.77
C VAL A 145 12.15 -2.68 -4.30
N GLY A 146 11.67 -3.76 -4.92
CA GLY A 146 11.56 -3.87 -6.38
C GLY A 146 10.74 -2.74 -6.99
N TYR A 147 9.55 -2.48 -6.44
CA TYR A 147 8.69 -1.43 -6.95
C TYR A 147 9.21 -0.02 -6.63
N ILE A 148 9.77 0.21 -5.44
CA ILE A 148 10.42 1.48 -5.10
C ILE A 148 11.57 1.77 -6.08
N THR A 149 12.40 0.77 -6.38
CA THR A 149 13.48 0.92 -7.37
C THR A 149 12.92 1.29 -8.74
N ALA A 150 11.85 0.65 -9.18
CA ALA A 150 11.18 1.00 -10.44
C ALA A 150 10.67 2.45 -10.44
N LEU A 151 10.03 2.89 -9.37
CA LEU A 151 9.57 4.27 -9.21
C LEU A 151 10.72 5.27 -9.25
N LEU A 152 11.83 4.98 -8.56
CA LEU A 152 13.00 5.86 -8.56
C LEU A 152 13.68 5.90 -9.93
N VAL A 153 13.73 4.78 -10.65
CA VAL A 153 14.27 4.71 -12.04
C VAL A 153 13.36 5.45 -13.03
N ASN A 154 12.04 5.43 -12.81
CA ASN A 154 11.08 6.16 -13.66
C ASN A 154 11.36 7.67 -13.70
N VAL A 155 11.90 8.26 -12.63
CA VAL A 155 12.20 9.71 -12.55
C VAL A 155 13.25 10.14 -13.58
N PRO A 156 14.49 9.63 -13.57
CA PRO A 156 15.49 10.02 -14.55
C PRO A 156 15.09 9.64 -15.98
N LEU A 157 14.41 8.50 -16.18
CA LEU A 157 13.92 8.11 -17.52
C LEU A 157 12.89 9.11 -18.06
N TYR A 158 12.01 9.64 -17.21
CA TYR A 158 11.06 10.68 -17.62
C TYR A 158 11.76 11.96 -18.06
N TYR A 159 12.72 12.46 -17.29
CA TYR A 159 13.45 13.68 -17.63
C TYR A 159 14.44 13.51 -18.79
N ALA A 160 14.89 12.29 -19.04
CA ALA A 160 15.68 11.94 -20.24
C ALA A 160 14.80 11.79 -21.50
N GLY A 161 13.47 11.92 -21.42
CA GLY A 161 12.57 11.76 -22.55
C GLY A 161 12.37 10.31 -23.02
N LEU A 162 12.76 9.32 -22.19
CA LEU A 162 12.69 7.90 -22.53
C LEU A 162 11.36 7.24 -22.09
N THR A 163 10.39 8.03 -21.66
CA THR A 163 9.08 7.55 -21.21
C THR A 163 7.94 8.35 -21.84
N PRO A 164 6.72 7.81 -21.90
CA PRO A 164 5.55 8.58 -22.31
C PRO A 164 5.37 9.85 -21.46
N ASN A 165 5.00 10.97 -22.12
CA ASN A 165 4.75 12.25 -21.46
C ASN A 165 3.33 12.75 -21.81
N ASN A 166 2.32 12.11 -21.18
CA ASN A 166 0.91 12.42 -21.41
C ASN A 166 0.45 13.73 -20.74
N TYR A 167 1.18 14.16 -19.71
CA TYR A 167 0.89 15.37 -18.94
C TYR A 167 2.11 16.29 -18.94
N LYS A 168 2.21 17.16 -19.96
CA LYS A 168 3.35 18.09 -20.10
C LYS A 168 3.65 18.82 -18.78
N GLY A 169 4.91 18.72 -18.32
CA GLY A 169 5.38 19.38 -17.10
C GLY A 169 5.13 18.64 -15.79
N TYR A 170 4.47 17.48 -15.81
CA TYR A 170 4.21 16.67 -14.61
C TYR A 170 4.79 15.26 -14.76
N LEU A 171 5.52 14.82 -13.74
CA LEU A 171 6.14 13.49 -13.71
C LEU A 171 5.07 12.39 -13.72
N THR A 172 4.97 11.66 -14.81
CA THR A 172 4.13 10.48 -14.98
C THR A 172 4.93 9.27 -15.43
N GLY A 173 5.71 9.41 -16.51
CA GLY A 173 6.50 8.32 -17.06
C GLY A 173 5.62 7.11 -17.45
N TYR A 174 6.09 5.93 -17.13
CA TYR A 174 5.39 4.67 -17.43
C TYR A 174 4.09 4.45 -16.64
N LEU A 175 3.78 5.30 -15.65
CA LEU A 175 2.50 5.28 -14.94
C LEU A 175 1.37 5.97 -15.71
N LEU A 176 1.70 6.70 -16.79
CA LEU A 176 0.83 7.34 -17.78
C LEU A 176 -0.11 8.43 -17.23
N ASP A 177 -0.64 8.30 -16.04
CA ASP A 177 -1.55 9.25 -15.38
C ASP A 177 -0.91 9.87 -14.12
N LYS A 178 -1.06 11.19 -13.95
CA LYS A 178 -0.44 11.93 -12.83
C LYS A 178 -1.03 11.57 -11.45
N ASN A 179 -2.30 11.17 -11.40
CA ASN A 179 -2.94 10.80 -10.14
C ASN A 179 -2.53 9.38 -9.72
N VAL A 180 -2.42 8.47 -10.71
CA VAL A 180 -1.86 7.13 -10.49
C VAL A 180 -0.40 7.22 -10.06
N ALA A 181 0.40 8.09 -10.69
CA ALA A 181 1.77 8.37 -10.30
C ALA A 181 1.83 8.93 -8.87
N GLY A 182 1.02 9.95 -8.57
CA GLY A 182 0.91 10.53 -7.24
C GLY A 182 0.57 9.48 -6.18
N LEU A 183 -0.43 8.63 -6.44
CA LEU A 183 -0.81 7.53 -5.54
C LEU A 183 0.35 6.56 -5.32
N ALA A 184 1.02 6.11 -6.39
CA ALA A 184 2.12 5.16 -6.31
C ALA A 184 3.30 5.71 -5.50
N TYR A 185 3.76 6.94 -5.79
CA TYR A 185 4.83 7.59 -5.05
C TYR A 185 4.45 7.88 -3.60
N CYS A 186 3.20 8.25 -3.32
CA CYS A 186 2.70 8.48 -1.96
C CYS A 186 2.76 7.19 -1.13
N ILE A 187 2.13 6.12 -1.60
CA ILE A 187 2.00 4.88 -0.84
C ILE A 187 3.34 4.19 -0.66
N PHE A 188 4.12 4.04 -1.74
CA PHE A 188 5.42 3.38 -1.65
C PHE A 188 6.49 4.26 -1.00
N GLY A 189 6.35 5.59 -1.03
CA GLY A 189 7.15 6.50 -0.22
C GLY A 189 6.94 6.28 1.28
N LEU A 190 5.70 6.14 1.74
CA LEU A 190 5.39 5.81 3.14
C LEU A 190 5.86 4.40 3.52
N LEU A 191 5.69 3.41 2.65
CA LEU A 191 6.20 2.06 2.87
C LEU A 191 7.74 2.00 2.85
N ALA A 192 8.42 2.88 2.09
CA ALA A 192 9.88 2.98 2.09
C ALA A 192 10.44 3.36 3.47
N LEU A 193 9.68 4.12 4.27
CA LEU A 193 10.07 4.47 5.64
C LEU A 193 10.22 3.23 6.56
N ALA A 194 9.50 2.14 6.27
CA ALA A 194 9.67 0.89 6.98
C ALA A 194 11.04 0.23 6.72
N LEU A 195 11.64 0.49 5.56
CA LEU A 195 12.96 -0.03 5.18
C LEU A 195 14.12 0.76 5.79
N ALA A 196 13.91 2.05 6.09
CA ALA A 196 14.90 2.94 6.66
C ALA A 196 15.16 2.60 8.12
N ARG A 197 16.43 2.51 8.54
CA ARG A 197 16.81 2.16 9.92
C ARG A 197 17.28 3.35 10.73
N ARG A 198 17.99 4.28 10.09
CA ARG A 198 18.57 5.48 10.73
C ARG A 198 17.62 6.66 10.56
N ARG A 199 17.63 7.59 11.52
CA ARG A 199 16.84 8.83 11.43
C ARG A 199 17.16 9.64 10.16
N ALA A 200 18.43 9.68 9.78
CA ALA A 200 18.86 10.36 8.55
C ALA A 200 18.25 9.73 7.29
N GLU A 201 18.18 8.39 7.23
CA GLU A 201 17.55 7.65 6.12
C GLU A 201 16.04 7.96 6.03
N ILE A 202 15.35 8.06 7.17
CA ILE A 202 13.93 8.44 7.23
C ILE A 202 13.73 9.84 6.66
N ILE A 203 14.52 10.82 7.16
CA ILE A 203 14.43 12.21 6.71
C ILE A 203 14.73 12.31 5.21
N LEU A 204 15.80 11.66 4.76
CA LEU A 204 16.18 11.64 3.34
C LEU A 204 15.06 11.02 2.47
N THR A 205 14.47 9.90 2.91
CA THR A 205 13.36 9.25 2.21
C THR A 205 12.15 10.18 2.12
N ILE A 206 11.80 10.88 3.21
CA ILE A 206 10.70 11.85 3.21
C ILE A 206 10.99 12.97 2.21
N ILE A 207 12.19 13.55 2.22
CA ILE A 207 12.58 14.64 1.30
C ILE A 207 12.50 14.16 -0.16
N ILE A 208 13.07 13.00 -0.47
CA ILE A 208 13.06 12.44 -1.83
C ILE A 208 11.62 12.26 -2.32
N PHE A 209 10.78 11.56 -1.55
CA PHE A 209 9.41 11.28 -2.00
C PHE A 209 8.51 12.52 -2.00
N ALA A 210 8.69 13.47 -1.07
CA ALA A 210 8.01 14.76 -1.10
C ALA A 210 8.38 15.56 -2.37
N THR A 211 9.66 15.60 -2.74
CA THR A 211 10.12 16.24 -3.98
C THR A 211 9.53 15.56 -5.21
N ILE A 212 9.55 14.22 -5.27
CA ILE A 212 8.97 13.47 -6.39
C ILE A 212 7.46 13.74 -6.48
N LEU A 213 6.75 13.72 -5.36
CA LEU A 213 5.31 14.02 -5.33
C LEU A 213 5.01 15.45 -5.83
N TRP A 214 5.85 16.42 -5.45
CA TRP A 214 5.77 17.78 -6.00
C TRP A 214 5.91 17.79 -7.53
N LEU A 215 6.80 16.98 -8.07
CA LEU A 215 7.01 16.87 -9.52
C LEU A 215 5.83 16.21 -10.24
N THR A 216 5.07 15.31 -9.59
CA THR A 216 3.84 14.74 -10.17
C THR A 216 2.71 15.76 -10.27
N GLY A 217 2.74 16.83 -9.48
CA GLY A 217 1.67 17.84 -9.41
C GLY A 217 0.33 17.30 -8.89
N SER A 218 0.32 16.16 -8.19
CA SER A 218 -0.87 15.60 -7.55
C SER A 218 -1.08 16.18 -6.16
N ARG A 219 -1.92 17.21 -6.04
CA ARG A 219 -2.23 17.90 -4.76
C ARG A 219 -2.74 16.91 -3.71
N THR A 220 -3.69 16.06 -4.09
CA THR A 220 -4.27 15.06 -3.19
C THR A 220 -3.23 14.11 -2.63
N SER A 221 -2.31 13.61 -3.48
CA SER A 221 -1.27 12.67 -3.04
C SER A 221 -0.22 13.34 -2.14
N MET A 222 0.08 14.61 -2.36
CA MET A 222 0.95 15.39 -1.47
C MET A 222 0.33 15.59 -0.09
N ALA A 223 -0.95 16.00 -0.04
CA ALA A 223 -1.70 16.12 1.21
C ALA A 223 -1.79 14.77 1.92
N ALA A 224 -2.11 13.70 1.19
CA ALA A 224 -2.19 12.34 1.73
C ALA A 224 -0.86 11.84 2.30
N PHE A 225 0.26 12.12 1.65
CA PHE A 225 1.60 11.79 2.12
C PHE A 225 1.93 12.52 3.43
N SER A 226 1.65 13.83 3.49
CA SER A 226 1.86 14.64 4.69
C SER A 226 1.01 14.15 5.86
N MET A 227 -0.28 13.85 5.63
CA MET A 227 -1.20 13.33 6.66
C MET A 227 -0.81 11.92 7.10
N GLY A 228 -0.30 11.08 6.18
CA GLY A 228 0.29 9.78 6.51
C GLY A 228 1.49 9.91 7.45
N ILE A 229 2.38 10.88 7.21
CA ILE A 229 3.52 11.17 8.11
C ILE A 229 3.04 11.65 9.48
N ILE A 230 2.07 12.58 9.52
CA ILE A 230 1.47 13.07 10.77
C ILE A 230 0.89 11.89 11.56
N TRP A 231 0.17 10.97 10.90
CA TRP A 231 -0.35 9.77 11.54
C TRP A 231 0.78 8.90 12.11
N ILE A 232 1.84 8.61 11.35
CA ILE A 232 3.00 7.83 11.79
C ILE A 232 3.63 8.40 13.06
N VAL A 233 3.75 9.72 13.14
CA VAL A 233 4.41 10.42 14.27
C VAL A 233 3.50 10.45 15.50
N LEU A 234 2.22 10.71 15.34
CA LEU A 234 1.30 11.00 16.43
C LEU A 234 0.51 9.79 16.92
N ALA A 235 0.02 8.92 16.01
CA ALA A 235 -0.96 7.90 16.36
C ALA A 235 -0.48 6.92 17.44
N LYS A 236 0.82 6.59 17.46
CA LYS A 236 1.38 5.70 18.49
C LYS A 236 1.36 6.31 19.89
N ARG A 237 1.36 7.64 20.00
CA ARG A 237 1.38 8.38 21.26
C ARG A 237 -0.02 8.68 21.79
N LEU A 238 -1.04 8.54 20.95
CA LEU A 238 -2.41 8.89 21.27
C LEU A 238 -3.21 7.68 21.78
N PRO A 239 -4.11 7.87 22.76
CA PRO A 239 -5.11 6.88 23.12
C PRO A 239 -6.09 6.67 21.96
N VAL A 240 -6.98 5.69 22.07
CA VAL A 240 -7.95 5.35 21.00
C VAL A 240 -8.78 6.58 20.59
N TRP A 241 -9.36 7.29 21.55
CA TRP A 241 -10.16 8.49 21.25
C TRP A 241 -9.32 9.60 20.58
N GLY A 242 -8.06 9.79 21.00
CA GLY A 242 -7.16 10.77 20.37
C GLY A 242 -6.84 10.43 18.93
N ARG A 243 -6.78 9.14 18.55
CA ARG A 243 -6.62 8.70 17.16
C ARG A 243 -7.87 8.92 16.33
N LEU A 244 -9.05 8.76 16.92
CA LEU A 244 -10.31 9.09 16.25
C LEU A 244 -10.41 10.60 15.99
N VAL A 245 -10.06 11.42 16.99
CA VAL A 245 -9.99 12.88 16.83
C VAL A 245 -8.95 13.25 15.77
N LEU A 246 -7.76 12.66 15.79
CA LEU A 246 -6.74 12.90 14.75
C LEU A 246 -7.27 12.54 13.36
N GLY A 247 -7.95 11.40 13.20
CA GLY A 247 -8.58 11.00 11.95
C GLY A 247 -9.64 12.02 11.47
N LEU A 248 -10.47 12.50 12.39
CA LEU A 248 -11.45 13.56 12.09
C LEU A 248 -10.77 14.88 11.69
N LEU A 249 -9.74 15.29 12.41
CA LEU A 249 -8.98 16.51 12.06
C LEU A 249 -8.30 16.40 10.70
N ILE A 250 -7.76 15.24 10.36
CA ILE A 250 -7.20 14.97 9.03
C ILE A 250 -8.30 15.10 7.95
N TYR A 251 -9.47 14.54 8.22
CA TYR A 251 -10.61 14.63 7.29
C TYR A 251 -11.06 16.08 7.08
N LEU A 252 -11.21 16.86 8.14
CA LEU A 252 -11.60 18.28 8.07
C LEU A 252 -10.54 19.14 7.37
N ALA A 253 -9.26 18.92 7.69
CA ALA A 253 -8.15 19.63 7.06
C ALA A 253 -8.11 19.39 5.53
N LEU A 254 -8.48 18.20 5.07
CA LEU A 254 -8.58 17.92 3.64
C LEU A 254 -9.67 18.73 2.95
N GLY A 255 -10.83 18.93 3.59
CA GLY A 255 -11.89 19.81 3.08
C GLY A 255 -11.35 21.21 2.80
N ILE A 256 -10.72 21.82 3.81
CA ILE A 256 -10.13 23.16 3.72
C ILE A 256 -9.02 23.22 2.64
N LEU A 257 -8.10 22.27 2.64
CA LEU A 257 -7.00 22.24 1.67
C LEU A 257 -7.46 22.04 0.22
N THR A 258 -8.62 21.44 -0.01
CA THR A 258 -9.16 21.24 -1.35
C THR A 258 -9.91 22.46 -1.88
N GLU A 259 -10.49 23.28 -1.01
CA GLU A 259 -11.27 24.46 -1.37
C GLU A 259 -10.40 25.73 -1.52
N ASP A 260 -9.58 26.06 -0.51
CA ASP A 260 -8.88 27.35 -0.44
C ASP A 260 -7.52 27.37 -1.15
N TYR A 261 -6.76 26.27 -1.13
CA TYR A 261 -5.41 26.21 -1.71
C TYR A 261 -5.37 25.78 -3.19
N SER A 262 -6.52 25.68 -3.84
CA SER A 262 -6.58 25.31 -5.26
C SER A 262 -5.94 26.34 -6.20
N GLN A 263 -5.68 27.56 -5.73
CA GLN A 263 -5.29 28.71 -6.55
C GLN A 263 -3.81 29.15 -6.44
N SER A 264 -2.90 28.32 -5.91
CA SER A 264 -1.48 28.70 -5.87
C SER A 264 -0.83 28.66 -7.27
N SER A 265 0.13 29.56 -7.53
CA SER A 265 0.68 29.91 -8.85
C SER A 265 1.13 28.72 -9.74
N ARG A 266 1.67 27.65 -9.19
CA ARG A 266 2.04 26.45 -9.95
C ARG A 266 0.84 25.53 -10.24
N PHE A 267 -0.21 25.66 -9.49
CA PHE A 267 -1.43 24.86 -9.58
C PHE A 267 -2.65 25.66 -10.05
N GLY A 268 -2.50 26.99 -10.21
CA GLY A 268 -3.60 27.95 -10.33
C GLY A 268 -4.27 28.06 -11.70
N ASP A 269 -3.62 27.66 -12.79
CA ASP A 269 -4.22 27.79 -14.12
C ASP A 269 -4.95 26.51 -14.54
N ARG A 270 -5.93 26.09 -13.72
CA ARG A 270 -6.73 24.87 -13.93
C ARG A 270 -8.24 25.11 -13.85
N ALA A 271 -8.68 26.36 -13.97
CA ALA A 271 -10.09 26.70 -13.87
C ALA A 271 -10.98 25.79 -14.75
N GLY A 272 -10.54 25.46 -15.97
CA GLY A 272 -11.27 24.56 -16.86
C GLY A 272 -11.28 23.10 -16.38
N SER A 273 -10.15 22.58 -15.85
CA SER A 273 -10.09 21.18 -15.38
C SER A 273 -10.78 20.97 -14.04
N ASP A 274 -10.79 21.97 -13.17
CA ASP A 274 -11.44 21.89 -11.86
C ASP A 274 -12.96 22.07 -12.03
N TRP A 275 -13.39 22.96 -12.92
CA TRP A 275 -14.80 23.08 -13.33
C TRP A 275 -15.33 21.78 -13.94
N PHE A 276 -14.55 21.16 -14.83
CA PHE A 276 -14.93 19.91 -15.46
C PHE A 276 -15.08 18.76 -14.46
N ARG A 277 -14.16 18.67 -13.49
CA ARG A 277 -14.27 17.71 -12.38
C ARG A 277 -15.51 17.96 -11.53
N ALA A 278 -15.82 19.23 -11.22
CA ALA A 278 -17.02 19.56 -10.48
C ALA A 278 -18.29 19.06 -11.19
N GLN A 279 -18.35 19.15 -12.52
CA GLN A 279 -19.48 18.60 -13.28
C GLN A 279 -19.56 17.06 -13.19
N ILE A 280 -18.40 16.37 -13.29
CA ILE A 280 -18.36 14.91 -13.10
C ILE A 280 -18.82 14.57 -11.68
N ASP A 281 -18.36 15.30 -10.66
CA ASP A 281 -18.70 15.04 -9.26
C ASP A 281 -20.20 15.26 -9.01
N VAL A 282 -20.80 16.33 -9.53
CA VAL A 282 -22.28 16.59 -9.43
C VAL A 282 -23.06 15.48 -10.12
N ALA A 283 -22.70 15.12 -11.36
CA ALA A 283 -23.38 14.05 -12.07
C ALA A 283 -23.20 12.67 -11.38
N SER A 284 -22.02 12.43 -10.78
CA SER A 284 -21.75 11.23 -10.01
C SER A 284 -22.59 11.17 -8.74
N GLN A 285 -22.77 12.29 -8.04
CA GLN A 285 -23.61 12.40 -6.85
C GLN A 285 -25.06 12.03 -7.16
N VAL A 286 -25.63 12.56 -8.23
CA VAL A 286 -26.99 12.21 -8.67
C VAL A 286 -27.11 10.70 -8.93
N LYS A 287 -26.10 10.07 -9.55
CA LYS A 287 -26.11 8.60 -9.78
C LYS A 287 -26.01 7.82 -8.48
N VAL A 288 -25.21 8.29 -7.53
CA VAL A 288 -25.06 7.70 -6.19
C VAL A 288 -26.39 7.76 -5.43
N GLU A 289 -27.03 8.91 -5.38
CA GLU A 289 -28.33 9.12 -4.69
C GLU A 289 -29.45 8.23 -5.26
N ASN A 290 -29.41 7.98 -6.56
CA ASN A 290 -30.35 7.11 -7.27
C ASN A 290 -29.89 5.63 -7.29
N THR A 291 -28.85 5.25 -6.53
CA THR A 291 -28.38 3.87 -6.45
C THR A 291 -29.04 3.17 -5.26
N GLY A 292 -29.64 2.01 -5.53
CA GLY A 292 -30.24 1.17 -4.47
C GLY A 292 -29.20 0.59 -3.50
N ILE A 293 -29.68 0.00 -2.42
CA ILE A 293 -28.84 -0.57 -1.34
C ILE A 293 -27.82 -1.58 -1.88
N PHE A 294 -28.18 -2.34 -2.91
CA PHE A 294 -27.36 -3.43 -3.45
C PHE A 294 -26.45 -3.02 -4.62
N GLY A 295 -26.50 -1.76 -5.05
CA GLY A 295 -25.68 -1.27 -6.16
C GLY A 295 -26.32 -1.53 -7.54
N ARG A 296 -25.53 -1.28 -8.60
CA ARG A 296 -25.95 -1.41 -10.01
C ARG A 296 -25.08 -2.42 -10.80
N GLY A 297 -24.07 -2.99 -10.18
CA GLY A 297 -23.13 -3.89 -10.82
C GLY A 297 -21.78 -3.26 -11.15
N LEU A 298 -20.80 -4.10 -11.40
CA LEU A 298 -19.43 -3.71 -11.75
C LEU A 298 -19.41 -2.96 -13.09
N GLY A 299 -18.57 -1.91 -13.16
CA GLY A 299 -18.43 -1.10 -14.37
C GLY A 299 -19.42 0.06 -14.47
N GLU A 300 -20.39 0.17 -13.55
CA GLU A 300 -21.41 1.24 -13.55
C GLU A 300 -20.92 2.54 -12.88
N ALA A 301 -19.69 2.59 -12.34
CA ALA A 301 -19.14 3.79 -11.71
C ALA A 301 -18.65 4.83 -12.73
N TYR A 302 -19.54 5.30 -13.57
CA TYR A 302 -19.29 6.32 -14.60
C TYR A 302 -20.46 7.28 -14.73
N VAL A 303 -20.22 8.44 -15.38
CA VAL A 303 -21.22 9.39 -15.83
C VAL A 303 -21.04 9.70 -17.31
N TYR A 304 -22.12 10.03 -17.97
CA TYR A 304 -22.12 10.52 -19.33
C TYR A 304 -22.39 12.03 -19.32
N LEU A 305 -21.44 12.79 -19.86
CA LEU A 305 -21.62 14.24 -20.00
C LEU A 305 -22.05 14.55 -21.43
N HIS A 306 -23.30 14.98 -21.59
CA HIS A 306 -23.92 15.24 -22.89
C HIS A 306 -23.16 16.27 -23.73
N HIS A 307 -22.58 17.29 -23.09
CA HIS A 307 -21.89 18.36 -23.80
C HIS A 307 -20.56 17.89 -24.44
N ASP A 308 -19.90 16.85 -23.88
CA ASP A 308 -18.62 16.32 -24.35
C ASP A 308 -18.78 14.98 -25.10
N ASN A 309 -19.99 14.44 -25.08
CA ASN A 309 -20.35 13.16 -25.71
C ASN A 309 -19.46 12.00 -25.30
N LYS A 310 -18.93 12.02 -24.06
CA LYS A 310 -17.98 11.04 -23.51
C LYS A 310 -18.44 10.49 -22.18
N VAL A 311 -17.94 9.29 -21.91
CA VAL A 311 -18.09 8.59 -20.64
C VAL A 311 -16.90 8.91 -19.73
N TRP A 312 -17.19 9.30 -18.49
CA TRP A 312 -16.20 9.67 -17.50
C TRP A 312 -16.34 8.82 -16.24
N LEU A 313 -15.24 8.28 -15.75
CA LEU A 313 -15.20 7.56 -14.49
C LEU A 313 -15.35 8.50 -13.30
N PHE A 314 -15.94 8.02 -12.24
CA PHE A 314 -16.01 8.74 -10.97
C PHE A 314 -14.62 9.09 -10.46
N HIS A 315 -14.49 10.25 -9.80
CA HIS A 315 -13.28 10.66 -9.12
C HIS A 315 -13.29 10.36 -7.61
N ASN A 316 -14.21 9.54 -7.15
CA ASN A 316 -14.38 9.16 -5.76
C ASN A 316 -14.56 7.64 -5.65
N SER A 317 -13.58 6.95 -5.00
CA SER A 317 -13.61 5.50 -4.87
C SER A 317 -14.71 4.98 -3.94
N TYR A 318 -15.16 5.79 -2.98
CA TYR A 318 -16.30 5.43 -2.11
C TYR A 318 -17.58 5.39 -2.93
N TRP A 319 -17.80 6.38 -3.77
CA TRP A 319 -18.94 6.44 -4.68
C TRP A 319 -18.88 5.32 -5.72
N SER A 320 -17.69 5.03 -6.24
CA SER A 320 -17.50 3.89 -7.16
C SER A 320 -17.88 2.57 -6.50
N ALA A 321 -17.42 2.33 -5.27
CA ALA A 321 -17.77 1.13 -4.54
C ALA A 321 -19.28 1.05 -4.24
N LEU A 322 -19.89 2.19 -3.87
CA LEU A 322 -21.33 2.26 -3.57
C LEU A 322 -22.19 2.00 -4.81
N VAL A 323 -21.82 2.56 -5.95
CA VAL A 323 -22.58 2.34 -7.20
C VAL A 323 -22.38 0.91 -7.71
N GLU A 324 -21.16 0.37 -7.65
CA GLU A 324 -20.88 -0.98 -8.14
C GLU A 324 -21.54 -2.09 -7.30
N GLY A 325 -21.43 -2.05 -5.99
CA GLY A 325 -21.88 -3.14 -5.12
C GLY A 325 -22.73 -2.70 -3.93
N GLY A 326 -23.19 -1.47 -3.91
CA GLY A 326 -24.05 -0.94 -2.85
C GLY A 326 -23.35 -0.79 -1.50
N TRP A 327 -24.15 -0.58 -0.47
CA TRP A 327 -23.70 -0.44 0.90
C TRP A 327 -22.94 -1.67 1.42
N PRO A 328 -23.36 -2.93 1.16
CA PRO A 328 -22.64 -4.09 1.66
C PRO A 328 -21.18 -4.14 1.15
N TRP A 329 -20.97 -3.85 -0.13
CA TRP A 329 -19.65 -3.83 -0.74
C TRP A 329 -18.79 -2.66 -0.22
N MET A 330 -19.35 -1.46 -0.20
CA MET A 330 -18.65 -0.28 0.30
C MET A 330 -18.23 -0.44 1.76
N LEU A 331 -19.13 -0.91 2.63
CA LEU A 331 -18.84 -1.12 4.06
C LEU A 331 -17.75 -2.19 4.24
N LEU A 332 -17.76 -3.26 3.45
CA LEU A 332 -16.70 -4.27 3.50
C LEU A 332 -15.33 -3.68 3.13
N VAL A 333 -15.25 -2.96 2.01
CA VAL A 333 -14.00 -2.40 1.49
C VAL A 333 -13.43 -1.34 2.44
N VAL A 334 -14.28 -0.44 2.92
CA VAL A 334 -13.90 0.58 3.91
C VAL A 334 -13.57 -0.08 5.25
N GLY A 335 -14.36 -1.06 5.68
CA GLY A 335 -14.11 -1.84 6.90
C GLY A 335 -12.74 -2.52 6.87
N ILE A 336 -12.40 -3.22 5.80
CA ILE A 336 -11.06 -3.82 5.64
C ILE A 336 -9.98 -2.75 5.73
N SER A 337 -10.17 -1.61 5.04
CA SER A 337 -9.19 -0.52 5.06
C SER A 337 -9.04 0.09 6.46
N VAL A 338 -10.12 0.31 7.17
CA VAL A 338 -10.06 0.88 8.52
C VAL A 338 -9.54 -0.13 9.54
N PHE A 339 -10.07 -1.35 9.57
CA PHE A 339 -9.75 -2.32 10.62
C PHE A 339 -8.44 -3.08 10.38
N CYS A 340 -8.01 -3.28 9.15
CA CYS A 340 -6.75 -3.94 8.84
C CYS A 340 -5.59 -2.96 8.66
N LEU A 341 -5.79 -1.84 7.93
CA LEU A 341 -4.72 -0.88 7.67
C LEU A 341 -4.54 0.11 8.83
N VAL A 342 -5.58 0.89 9.18
CA VAL A 342 -5.45 2.00 10.14
C VAL A 342 -5.49 1.52 11.58
N ARG A 343 -6.34 0.52 11.90
CA ARG A 343 -6.46 -0.11 13.23
C ARG A 343 -6.65 0.88 14.39
N PRO A 344 -7.58 1.83 14.29
CA PRO A 344 -7.69 2.92 15.28
C PRO A 344 -8.00 2.42 16.69
N PHE A 345 -8.68 1.28 16.82
CA PHE A 345 -9.09 0.70 18.10
C PHE A 345 -8.05 -0.25 18.72
N SER A 346 -6.95 -0.53 18.04
CA SER A 346 -5.93 -1.45 18.57
C SER A 346 -5.04 -0.78 19.62
N ASN A 347 -4.46 -1.57 20.52
CA ASN A 347 -3.52 -1.04 21.51
C ASN A 347 -2.19 -0.66 20.84
N ALA A 348 -1.86 0.63 20.88
CA ALA A 348 -0.67 1.19 20.23
C ALA A 348 0.66 0.71 20.84
N SER A 349 0.66 0.29 22.12
CA SER A 349 1.87 -0.24 22.76
C SER A 349 2.37 -1.54 22.13
N ARG A 350 1.47 -2.26 21.46
CA ARG A 350 1.76 -3.52 20.78
C ARG A 350 2.13 -3.35 19.31
N TRP A 351 2.12 -2.12 18.79
CA TRP A 351 2.46 -1.90 17.39
C TRP A 351 3.96 -2.03 17.16
N SER A 352 4.31 -2.87 16.21
CA SER A 352 5.65 -2.87 15.66
C SER A 352 5.93 -1.54 14.95
N ARG A 353 7.20 -1.30 14.61
CA ARG A 353 7.59 -0.14 13.84
C ARG A 353 6.93 -0.15 12.45
N ASP A 354 6.94 -1.31 11.81
CA ASP A 354 6.39 -1.48 10.46
C ASP A 354 4.90 -1.22 10.41
N GLU A 355 4.15 -1.65 11.46
CA GLU A 355 2.71 -1.38 11.56
C GLU A 355 2.39 0.11 11.54
N ALA A 356 3.20 0.97 12.16
CA ALA A 356 2.97 2.42 12.14
C ALA A 356 3.11 2.99 10.72
N TYR A 357 4.09 2.53 9.94
CA TYR A 357 4.29 2.96 8.55
C TYR A 357 3.19 2.43 7.61
N ILE A 358 2.76 1.19 7.78
CA ILE A 358 1.63 0.61 7.04
C ILE A 358 0.34 1.41 7.34
N GLN A 359 0.11 1.79 8.60
CA GLN A 359 -1.04 2.62 8.96
C GLN A 359 -0.99 3.99 8.30
N GLY A 360 0.18 4.65 8.26
CA GLY A 360 0.34 5.90 7.52
C GLY A 360 -0.01 5.76 6.04
N ALA A 361 0.43 4.67 5.40
CA ALA A 361 0.05 4.36 4.03
C ALA A 361 -1.47 4.07 3.90
N GLY A 362 -2.08 3.42 4.90
CA GLY A 362 -3.52 3.20 4.97
C GLY A 362 -4.32 4.50 5.07
N VAL A 363 -3.91 5.43 5.92
CA VAL A 363 -4.51 6.78 6.00
C VAL A 363 -4.39 7.49 4.67
N ALA A 364 -3.21 7.47 4.05
CA ALA A 364 -3.00 8.09 2.75
C ALA A 364 -3.87 7.47 1.64
N LEU A 365 -4.07 6.15 1.64
CA LEU A 365 -5.00 5.47 0.74
C LEU A 365 -6.44 5.95 0.91
N LEU A 366 -6.93 6.03 2.16
CA LEU A 366 -8.28 6.51 2.45
C LEU A 366 -8.48 7.96 1.99
N ILE A 367 -7.47 8.80 2.15
CA ILE A 367 -7.49 10.19 1.65
C ILE A 367 -7.54 10.22 0.12
N CYS A 368 -6.64 9.49 -0.53
CA CYS A 368 -6.62 9.44 -1.99
C CYS A 368 -7.93 8.89 -2.57
N ALA A 369 -8.59 7.96 -1.88
CA ALA A 369 -9.87 7.39 -2.28
C ALA A 369 -11.02 8.42 -2.39
N GLN A 370 -10.92 9.57 -1.73
CA GLN A 370 -11.93 10.63 -1.84
C GLN A 370 -11.86 11.41 -3.17
N ARG A 371 -10.70 11.44 -3.80
CA ARG A 371 -10.43 12.26 -4.99
C ARG A 371 -9.90 11.47 -6.18
N LEU A 372 -9.80 10.14 -6.06
CA LEU A 372 -9.41 9.21 -7.11
C LEU A 372 -10.47 8.12 -7.25
N GLY A 373 -10.89 7.85 -8.47
CA GLY A 373 -12.01 6.95 -8.74
C GLY A 373 -11.72 5.47 -8.48
N GLU A 374 -10.48 5.05 -8.59
CA GLU A 374 -10.07 3.65 -8.41
C GLU A 374 -8.85 3.56 -7.47
N VAL A 375 -9.05 3.63 -6.16
CA VAL A 375 -8.03 3.37 -5.15
C VAL A 375 -8.26 2.02 -4.50
N PHE A 376 -9.50 1.74 -4.11
CA PHE A 376 -9.87 0.45 -3.53
C PHE A 376 -9.75 -0.67 -4.56
N TYR A 377 -9.27 -1.82 -4.10
CA TYR A 377 -9.00 -2.99 -4.93
C TYR A 377 -8.01 -2.76 -6.09
N THR A 378 -7.20 -1.69 -6.00
CA THR A 378 -5.97 -1.66 -6.79
C THR A 378 -4.96 -2.65 -6.20
N TRP A 379 -3.99 -3.07 -6.99
CA TRP A 379 -2.91 -3.92 -6.49
C TRP A 379 -2.09 -3.21 -5.39
N MET A 380 -1.97 -1.88 -5.40
CA MET A 380 -1.31 -1.09 -4.36
C MET A 380 -2.05 -1.17 -3.02
N TRP A 381 -3.36 -1.03 -3.06
CA TRP A 381 -4.22 -1.24 -1.88
C TRP A 381 -4.10 -2.68 -1.38
N ALA A 382 -4.13 -3.67 -2.27
CA ALA A 382 -4.00 -5.08 -1.92
C ALA A 382 -2.66 -5.41 -1.26
N VAL A 383 -1.55 -4.81 -1.73
CA VAL A 383 -0.23 -4.93 -1.09
C VAL A 383 -0.26 -4.38 0.33
N CYS A 384 -0.85 -3.20 0.54
CA CYS A 384 -0.95 -2.59 1.88
C CYS A 384 -1.79 -3.44 2.83
N VAL A 385 -2.97 -3.92 2.38
CA VAL A 385 -3.87 -4.77 3.20
C VAL A 385 -3.19 -6.10 3.52
N GLY A 386 -2.62 -6.77 2.53
CA GLY A 386 -1.91 -8.04 2.73
C GLY A 386 -0.72 -7.91 3.67
N TYR A 387 0.04 -6.81 3.56
CA TYR A 387 1.16 -6.52 4.46
C TYR A 387 0.69 -6.21 5.89
N ALA A 388 -0.39 -5.46 6.04
CA ALA A 388 -1.00 -5.17 7.35
C ALA A 388 -1.47 -6.45 8.04
N ILE A 389 -2.21 -7.32 7.34
CA ILE A 389 -2.68 -8.60 7.88
C ILE A 389 -1.49 -9.47 8.30
N ARG A 390 -0.46 -9.57 7.45
CA ARG A 390 0.78 -10.29 7.78
C ARG A 390 1.44 -9.74 9.05
N ALA A 391 1.59 -8.43 9.17
CA ALA A 391 2.16 -7.80 10.36
C ALA A 391 1.37 -8.12 11.63
N ILE A 392 0.03 -8.13 11.54
CA ILE A 392 -0.85 -8.52 12.64
C ILE A 392 -0.65 -9.99 13.03
N ILE A 393 -0.56 -10.90 12.05
CA ILE A 393 -0.31 -12.32 12.29
C ILE A 393 1.01 -12.52 13.04
N ILE A 394 2.08 -11.88 12.56
CA ILE A 394 3.41 -11.97 13.18
C ILE A 394 3.40 -11.40 14.60
N SER A 395 2.82 -10.22 14.79
CA SER A 395 2.78 -9.58 16.11
C SER A 395 1.98 -10.37 17.14
N ARG A 396 0.90 -11.05 16.72
CA ARG A 396 0.14 -11.95 17.59
C ARG A 396 0.93 -13.21 17.95
N ALA A 397 1.62 -13.80 16.98
CA ALA A 397 2.47 -14.98 17.23
C ALA A 397 3.63 -14.65 18.20
N ALA A 398 4.26 -13.48 18.07
CA ALA A 398 5.31 -13.01 18.97
C ALA A 398 4.79 -12.76 20.41
N GLY A 399 3.57 -12.28 20.57
CA GLY A 399 2.94 -12.07 21.89
C GLY A 399 2.54 -13.36 22.61
N THR A 400 2.51 -14.49 21.91
CA THR A 400 2.24 -15.82 22.51
C THR A 400 3.53 -16.57 22.90
N ILE A 401 4.68 -16.13 22.39
CA ILE A 401 5.99 -16.65 22.75
C ILE A 401 6.61 -15.60 23.68
N HIS A 402 6.82 -15.92 24.96
CA HIS A 402 7.56 -15.07 25.88
C HIS A 402 8.89 -14.67 25.22
N GLU A 403 9.11 -13.36 25.06
CA GLU A 403 10.31 -12.81 24.43
C GLU A 403 11.59 -13.38 25.03
N GLN A 404 12.37 -14.08 24.22
CA GLN A 404 13.80 -14.10 24.45
C GLN A 404 14.36 -12.75 23.94
N PRO A 405 15.06 -11.98 24.80
CA PRO A 405 15.60 -10.69 24.40
C PRO A 405 16.79 -10.93 23.46
N GLY A 406 16.63 -10.68 22.17
CA GLY A 406 17.75 -10.81 21.23
C GLY A 406 17.47 -10.56 19.76
N ASP A 407 16.26 -10.70 19.26
CA ASP A 407 16.03 -10.62 17.82
C ASP A 407 15.32 -9.31 17.43
N LYS A 408 16.12 -8.33 16.96
CA LYS A 408 15.65 -6.98 16.57
C LYS A 408 15.31 -6.82 15.09
N ASP A 409 15.22 -7.89 14.33
CA ASP A 409 15.02 -7.84 12.88
C ASP A 409 13.53 -7.94 12.49
N GLY A 410 12.83 -6.80 12.53
CA GLY A 410 11.37 -6.66 12.41
C GLY A 410 10.72 -7.08 11.10
N ILE A 411 11.41 -7.18 9.96
CA ILE A 411 10.82 -7.54 8.65
C ILE A 411 11.13 -8.99 8.24
N ASP A 412 12.19 -9.57 8.75
CA ASP A 412 12.66 -10.91 8.38
C ASP A 412 12.53 -11.97 9.50
N GLY A 413 11.87 -11.61 10.63
CA GLY A 413 11.63 -12.53 11.74
C GLY A 413 10.93 -13.81 11.25
N ARG A 414 11.71 -14.79 10.86
CA ARG A 414 11.25 -16.15 10.58
C ARG A 414 10.88 -16.80 11.90
N ILE A 415 9.63 -16.67 12.31
CA ILE A 415 9.04 -17.68 13.21
C ILE A 415 8.25 -18.60 12.27
N PRO A 416 8.79 -19.76 11.88
CA PRO A 416 8.01 -20.74 11.17
C PRO A 416 6.96 -21.27 12.14
N LEU A 417 5.67 -21.04 11.86
CA LEU A 417 4.56 -21.61 12.63
C LEU A 417 4.48 -23.15 12.54
N THR A 418 5.46 -23.79 11.91
CA THR A 418 5.51 -25.25 11.73
C THR A 418 6.47 -25.97 12.69
N LYS A 419 6.84 -25.41 13.83
CA LYS A 419 7.26 -26.28 14.92
C LYS A 419 6.00 -26.83 15.60
N LYS A 420 5.56 -28.03 15.19
CA LYS A 420 4.77 -28.91 16.03
C LYS A 420 5.34 -28.81 17.44
N THR A 421 4.54 -28.34 18.35
CA THR A 421 4.80 -28.46 19.78
C THR A 421 5.02 -29.94 20.03
N THR A 422 6.26 -30.33 20.18
CA THR A 422 6.59 -31.65 20.70
C THR A 422 6.05 -31.61 22.12
N LEU A 423 4.90 -32.26 22.32
CA LEU A 423 4.33 -32.49 23.63
C LEU A 423 5.46 -33.02 24.50
N LEU A 424 5.78 -32.29 25.56
CA LEU A 424 6.62 -32.75 26.66
C LEU A 424 6.07 -34.09 27.10
N THR A 425 6.76 -35.14 26.80
CA THR A 425 6.60 -36.44 27.45
C THR A 425 6.73 -36.20 28.96
N PRO A 426 5.76 -36.62 29.78
CA PRO A 426 5.91 -36.53 31.23
C PRO A 426 7.13 -37.33 31.65
N PRO A 427 7.87 -36.87 32.68
CA PRO A 427 9.03 -37.61 33.18
C PRO A 427 8.60 -39.02 33.61
N ALA A 428 9.34 -40.02 33.14
CA ALA A 428 9.13 -41.42 33.51
C ALA A 428 9.11 -41.51 35.05
N ALA A 429 8.05 -42.12 35.57
CA ALA A 429 7.93 -42.43 36.98
C ALA A 429 9.12 -43.31 37.40
N GLY A 430 9.87 -42.82 38.39
CA GLY A 430 10.99 -43.53 38.97
C GLY A 430 10.54 -44.89 39.59
N THR A 431 11.22 -45.93 39.21
CA THR A 431 11.15 -47.25 39.83
C THR A 431 11.55 -47.16 41.30
N PRO A 432 10.77 -47.71 42.23
CA PRO A 432 11.18 -47.76 43.65
C PRO A 432 12.31 -48.74 43.85
N GLY A 433 13.41 -48.21 44.39
CA GLY A 433 14.57 -49.04 44.80
C GLY A 433 14.21 -49.97 45.91
N VAL A 434 14.52 -51.26 45.71
CA VAL A 434 14.49 -52.29 46.75
C VAL A 434 15.71 -52.07 47.61
N THR A 435 15.51 -51.74 48.90
CA THR A 435 16.56 -51.81 49.94
C THR A 435 16.58 -53.19 50.54
N ARG A 436 17.76 -53.74 50.57
CA ARG A 436 18.15 -54.67 51.59
C ARG A 436 18.83 -53.94 52.74
#